data_8760c3e688a3fb478617739862be4a5e
#
_entry.id   8760c3e688a3fb478617739862be4a5e
#
_cell.length_a   1.000
_cell.length_b   1.000
_cell.length_c   1.000
_cell.angle_alpha   90.00
_cell.angle_beta   90.00
_cell.angle_gamma   90.00
#
_symmetry.space_group_name_H-M   'P 1'
#
loop_
_entity.id
_entity.type
_entity.pdbx_description
1 polymer ?
#
loop_
_entity_poly.entity_id
_entity_poly.type
_entity_poly.pdbx_seq_one_letter_code
_entity_poly.pdbx_strand_id
1 'polypeptide(L)'
;GLHARGETMNRDPALLLPEIRPPAQAQTGQAADFQRDLGRYWRHVRREGVLRVTQTGWVYKSAFKAALGAMNEPPDAPADEASHGWALFIRRALRALGTLAYTEPGALNAVADAAFLGLPLGARIRMLFEVWRDGGMWHELDRIETPHTPYPPESDAPPELGRARSAA
;
A
#
# COMPACT_ATOMS: atom_id res chain seq x y z
N GLY A 1 -55.86 36.58 16.04
CA GLY A 1 -55.13 36.15 14.85
C GLY A 1 -53.65 36.03 15.15
N LEU A 2 -53.16 34.80 15.31
CA LEU A 2 -51.74 34.48 15.44
C LEU A 2 -51.23 34.03 14.06
N HIS A 3 -50.45 34.92 13.42
CA HIS A 3 -49.73 34.54 12.19
C HIS A 3 -48.46 33.78 12.57
N ALA A 4 -48.47 32.46 12.36
CA ALA A 4 -47.26 31.65 12.32
C ALA A 4 -46.51 32.00 11.00
N ARG A 5 -45.39 32.72 11.12
CA ARG A 5 -44.43 32.86 10.02
C ARG A 5 -43.65 31.54 9.92
N GLY A 6 -43.94 30.77 8.87
CA GLY A 6 -43.08 29.67 8.46
C GLY A 6 -41.75 30.21 7.97
N GLU A 7 -40.70 30.05 8.72
CA GLU A 7 -39.33 30.21 8.24
C GLU A 7 -39.03 29.06 7.31
N THR A 8 -39.14 29.31 6.02
CA THR A 8 -38.52 28.49 4.99
C THR A 8 -37.02 28.56 5.19
N MET A 9 -36.47 27.46 5.73
CA MET A 9 -35.03 27.24 5.82
C MET A 9 -34.49 27.23 4.37
N ASN A 10 -33.96 28.37 3.97
CA ASN A 10 -33.27 28.55 2.69
C ASN A 10 -31.98 27.72 2.78
N ARG A 11 -32.00 26.51 2.26
CA ARG A 11 -30.77 25.72 2.08
C ARG A 11 -29.96 26.39 1.00
N ASP A 12 -28.89 27.04 1.40
CA ASP A 12 -27.90 27.63 0.52
C ASP A 12 -27.36 26.57 -0.44
N PRO A 13 -27.59 26.68 -1.75
CA PRO A 13 -27.08 25.72 -2.73
C PRO A 13 -25.53 25.77 -2.86
N ALA A 14 -24.86 26.70 -2.19
CA ALA A 14 -23.40 26.83 -2.19
C ALA A 14 -22.68 25.75 -1.38
N LEU A 15 -23.40 24.90 -0.62
CA LEU A 15 -22.85 23.72 0.07
C LEU A 15 -22.87 22.43 -0.78
N LEU A 16 -23.12 22.55 -2.07
CA LEU A 16 -22.88 21.43 -2.98
C LEU A 16 -21.37 21.14 -2.98
N LEU A 17 -21.02 19.95 -2.54
CA LEU A 17 -19.67 19.44 -2.63
C LEU A 17 -19.11 19.74 -4.02
N PRO A 18 -17.86 20.22 -4.13
CA PRO A 18 -17.27 20.48 -5.42
C PRO A 18 -17.39 19.23 -6.26
N GLU A 19 -17.91 19.39 -7.47
CA GLU A 19 -18.05 18.29 -8.43
C GLU A 19 -16.68 17.64 -8.60
N ILE A 20 -16.53 16.41 -8.10
CA ILE A 20 -15.30 15.64 -8.25
C ILE A 20 -15.24 15.27 -9.73
N ARG A 21 -14.58 16.10 -10.51
CA ARG A 21 -14.28 15.76 -11.91
C ARG A 21 -13.32 14.58 -11.88
N PRO A 22 -13.66 13.46 -12.54
CA PRO A 22 -12.68 12.39 -12.70
C PRO A 22 -11.45 12.99 -13.39
N PRO A 23 -10.22 12.58 -13.00
CA PRO A 23 -9.01 13.07 -13.64
C PRO A 23 -9.14 12.86 -15.15
N ALA A 24 -8.79 13.87 -15.93
CA ALA A 24 -8.94 13.89 -17.39
C ALA A 24 -8.20 12.76 -18.11
N GLN A 25 -7.34 12.04 -17.41
CA GLN A 25 -6.67 10.82 -17.85
C GLN A 25 -6.67 9.80 -16.70
N ALA A 26 -7.58 8.84 -16.74
CA ALA A 26 -7.44 7.63 -15.95
C ALA A 26 -6.19 6.90 -16.48
N GLN A 27 -5.14 6.82 -15.69
CA GLN A 27 -3.95 6.05 -16.05
C GLN A 27 -4.30 4.55 -15.99
N THR A 28 -4.70 4.00 -17.13
CA THR A 28 -5.18 2.62 -17.25
C THR A 28 -4.06 1.56 -17.22
N GLY A 29 -2.78 1.95 -17.21
CA GLY A 29 -1.64 1.01 -17.23
C GLY A 29 -1.16 0.53 -15.86
N GLN A 30 -1.45 1.24 -14.79
CA GLN A 30 -0.81 1.04 -13.48
C GLN A 30 -1.15 -0.29 -12.77
N ALA A 31 -2.35 -0.84 -12.99
CA ALA A 31 -2.73 -2.10 -12.34
C ALA A 31 -1.92 -3.30 -12.85
N ALA A 32 -1.66 -3.37 -14.15
CA ALA A 32 -0.84 -4.42 -14.75
C ALA A 32 0.64 -4.29 -14.34
N ASP A 33 1.14 -3.05 -14.29
CA ASP A 33 2.50 -2.75 -13.85
C ASP A 33 2.70 -3.15 -12.38
N PHE A 34 1.75 -2.79 -11.53
CA PHE A 34 1.76 -3.19 -10.13
C PHE A 34 1.81 -4.72 -9.95
N GLN A 35 0.94 -5.46 -10.65
CA GLN A 35 0.91 -6.91 -10.58
C GLN A 35 2.21 -7.56 -11.08
N ARG A 36 2.82 -6.98 -12.13
CA ARG A 36 4.10 -7.42 -12.66
C ARG A 36 5.23 -7.21 -11.65
N ASP A 37 5.29 -6.04 -11.04
CA ASP A 37 6.36 -5.67 -10.10
C ASP A 37 6.21 -6.42 -8.78
N LEU A 38 4.99 -6.67 -8.32
CA LEU A 38 4.69 -7.53 -7.20
C LEU A 38 5.24 -8.96 -7.44
N GLY A 39 5.00 -9.53 -8.61
CA GLY A 39 5.54 -10.82 -9.00
C GLY A 39 7.07 -10.83 -9.15
N ARG A 40 7.68 -9.74 -9.64
CA ARG A 40 9.14 -9.59 -9.77
C ARG A 40 9.81 -9.50 -8.41
N TYR A 41 9.26 -8.69 -7.50
CA TYR A 41 9.76 -8.55 -6.14
C TYR A 41 9.74 -9.92 -5.41
N TRP A 42 8.62 -10.61 -5.45
CA TRP A 42 8.49 -11.93 -4.81
C TRP A 42 9.48 -12.95 -5.38
N ARG A 43 9.61 -13.05 -6.71
CA ARG A 43 10.58 -13.95 -7.36
C ARG A 43 12.02 -13.61 -7.00
N HIS A 44 12.34 -12.32 -6.85
CA HIS A 44 13.65 -11.88 -6.38
C HIS A 44 13.92 -12.42 -4.97
N VAL A 45 13.04 -12.17 -4.01
CA VAL A 45 13.22 -12.67 -2.64
C VAL A 45 13.33 -14.19 -2.61
N ARG A 46 12.51 -14.89 -3.40
CA ARG A 46 12.58 -16.35 -3.50
C ARG A 46 13.92 -16.85 -4.03
N ARG A 47 14.48 -16.18 -5.00
CA ARG A 47 15.80 -16.54 -5.59
C ARG A 47 16.94 -16.25 -4.62
N GLU A 48 16.91 -15.14 -3.94
CA GLU A 48 17.93 -14.76 -2.94
C GLU A 48 17.81 -15.58 -1.66
N GLY A 49 16.67 -16.22 -1.41
CA GLY A 49 16.38 -17.02 -0.24
C GLY A 49 15.92 -16.20 0.97
N VAL A 50 16.51 -15.04 1.20
CA VAL A 50 16.20 -14.18 2.33
C VAL A 50 16.36 -12.70 1.96
N LEU A 51 15.42 -11.89 2.40
CA LEU A 51 15.52 -10.44 2.38
C LEU A 51 15.82 -9.95 3.80
N ARG A 52 17.01 -9.41 4.02
CA ARG A 52 17.43 -8.91 5.34
C ARG A 52 16.79 -7.56 5.67
N VAL A 53 16.27 -7.48 6.89
CA VAL A 53 15.54 -6.32 7.42
C VAL A 53 16.21 -5.86 8.71
N THR A 54 16.32 -4.56 8.91
CA THR A 54 16.87 -3.96 10.12
C THR A 54 15.95 -4.18 11.33
N GLN A 55 16.44 -3.89 12.54
CA GLN A 55 15.63 -3.93 13.76
C GLN A 55 14.42 -2.97 13.70
N THR A 56 14.53 -1.91 12.91
CA THR A 56 13.44 -0.94 12.69
C THR A 56 12.51 -1.33 11.54
N GLY A 57 12.68 -2.51 10.95
CA GLY A 57 11.79 -3.05 9.93
C GLY A 57 12.06 -2.59 8.49
N TRP A 58 13.18 -1.90 8.22
CA TRP A 58 13.57 -1.47 6.88
C TRP A 58 14.48 -2.49 6.21
N VAL A 59 14.29 -2.70 4.92
CA VAL A 59 15.20 -3.52 4.11
C VAL A 59 16.59 -2.86 4.07
N TYR A 60 17.65 -3.63 4.25
CA TYR A 60 19.02 -3.11 4.11
C TYR A 60 19.26 -2.56 2.71
N LYS A 61 19.96 -1.42 2.60
CA LYS A 61 20.14 -0.68 1.35
C LYS A 61 20.67 -1.55 0.20
N SER A 62 21.62 -2.43 0.47
CA SER A 62 22.15 -3.34 -0.56
C SER A 62 21.11 -4.33 -1.09
N ALA A 63 20.33 -4.93 -0.20
CA ALA A 63 19.26 -5.84 -0.55
C ALA A 63 18.12 -5.11 -1.27
N PHE A 64 17.80 -3.91 -0.81
CA PHE A 64 16.80 -3.06 -1.44
C PHE A 64 17.18 -2.67 -2.87
N LYS A 65 18.42 -2.23 -3.08
CA LYS A 65 18.94 -1.91 -4.43
C LYS A 65 18.85 -3.11 -5.38
N ALA A 66 19.15 -4.32 -4.90
CA ALA A 66 19.02 -5.53 -5.69
C ALA A 66 17.55 -5.83 -6.05
N ALA A 67 16.62 -5.60 -5.12
CA ALA A 67 15.18 -5.76 -5.37
C ALA A 67 14.66 -4.74 -6.40
N LEU A 68 15.08 -3.47 -6.32
CA LEU A 68 14.75 -2.45 -7.33
C LEU A 68 15.25 -2.83 -8.72
N GLY A 69 16.48 -3.34 -8.83
CA GLY A 69 17.01 -3.85 -10.10
C GLY A 69 16.16 -4.98 -10.68
N ALA A 70 15.63 -5.86 -9.84
CA ALA A 70 14.72 -6.92 -10.27
C ALA A 70 13.36 -6.41 -10.77
N MET A 71 12.91 -5.25 -10.30
CA MET A 71 11.70 -4.58 -10.76
C MET A 71 11.92 -3.71 -12.01
N ASN A 72 13.16 -3.58 -12.47
CA ASN A 72 13.57 -2.66 -13.55
C ASN A 72 13.34 -1.18 -13.19
N GLU A 73 13.46 -0.83 -11.93
CA GLU A 73 13.42 0.56 -11.51
C GLU A 73 14.62 1.33 -12.10
N PRO A 74 14.44 2.62 -12.43
CA PRO A 74 15.52 3.42 -13.00
C PRO A 74 16.70 3.56 -12.01
N PRO A 75 17.94 3.73 -12.50
CA PRO A 75 19.15 3.80 -11.67
C PRO A 75 19.17 4.96 -10.66
N ASP A 76 18.39 6.00 -10.92
CA ASP A 76 18.22 7.18 -10.10
C ASP A 76 17.09 7.06 -9.06
N ALA A 77 16.44 5.88 -9.01
CA ALA A 77 15.44 5.61 -7.98
C ALA A 77 16.03 5.74 -6.57
N PRO A 78 15.23 6.16 -5.57
CA PRO A 78 15.68 6.27 -4.20
C PRO A 78 16.38 5.00 -3.71
N ALA A 79 17.55 5.18 -3.08
CA ALA A 79 18.41 4.06 -2.68
C ALA A 79 17.98 3.37 -1.38
N ASP A 80 16.96 3.89 -0.71
CA ASP A 80 16.42 3.34 0.53
C ASP A 80 14.90 3.16 0.44
N GLU A 81 14.41 2.17 1.17
CA GLU A 81 13.00 1.80 1.13
C GLU A 81 12.08 2.88 1.71
N ALA A 82 12.54 3.65 2.71
CA ALA A 82 11.74 4.70 3.34
C ALA A 82 11.33 5.78 2.33
N SER A 83 12.23 6.06 1.38
CA SER A 83 12.01 7.06 0.32
C SER A 83 11.31 6.49 -0.92
N HIS A 84 11.14 5.18 -1.01
CA HIS A 84 10.59 4.51 -2.20
C HIS A 84 9.21 3.89 -1.95
N GLY A 85 8.17 4.73 -1.98
CA GLY A 85 6.81 4.32 -1.63
C GLY A 85 6.24 3.16 -2.43
N TRP A 86 6.59 3.02 -3.71
CA TRP A 86 6.11 1.94 -4.56
C TRP A 86 6.63 0.57 -4.09
N ALA A 87 7.95 0.44 -3.90
CA ALA A 87 8.55 -0.81 -3.44
C ALA A 87 8.12 -1.16 -2.01
N LEU A 88 8.01 -0.16 -1.12
CA LEU A 88 7.47 -0.34 0.22
C LEU A 88 6.03 -0.86 0.19
N PHE A 89 5.17 -0.30 -0.66
CA PHE A 89 3.80 -0.75 -0.82
C PHE A 89 3.73 -2.21 -1.32
N ILE A 90 4.57 -2.57 -2.31
CA ILE A 90 4.68 -3.94 -2.82
C ILE A 90 5.07 -4.91 -1.70
N ARG A 91 6.09 -4.60 -0.93
CA ARG A 91 6.54 -5.46 0.17
C ARG A 91 5.45 -5.64 1.23
N ARG A 92 4.81 -4.56 1.64
CA ARG A 92 3.70 -4.61 2.61
C ARG A 92 2.52 -5.43 2.07
N ALA A 93 2.17 -5.26 0.80
CA ALA A 93 1.12 -6.06 0.16
C ALA A 93 1.46 -7.56 0.15
N LEU A 94 2.68 -7.92 -0.24
CA LEU A 94 3.14 -9.32 -0.23
C LEU A 94 3.13 -9.92 1.19
N ARG A 95 3.46 -9.13 2.20
CA ARG A 95 3.38 -9.53 3.61
C ARG A 95 1.92 -9.77 4.02
N ALA A 96 1.04 -8.83 3.77
CA ALA A 96 -0.38 -8.90 4.13
C ALA A 96 -1.09 -10.06 3.41
N LEU A 97 -0.66 -10.39 2.19
CA LEU A 97 -1.15 -11.54 1.43
C LEU A 97 -0.55 -12.89 1.88
N GLY A 98 0.38 -12.89 2.85
CA GLY A 98 1.04 -14.09 3.32
C GLY A 98 2.03 -14.71 2.33
N THR A 99 2.40 -14.00 1.25
CA THR A 99 3.38 -14.48 0.25
C THR A 99 4.83 -14.20 0.66
N LEU A 100 5.04 -13.28 1.60
CA LEU A 100 6.29 -13.09 2.34
C LEU A 100 6.03 -13.27 3.82
N ALA A 101 6.94 -13.92 4.53
CA ALA A 101 6.84 -14.14 5.96
C ALA A 101 8.21 -14.04 6.64
N TYR A 102 8.23 -13.60 7.90
CA TYR A 102 9.41 -13.70 8.73
C TYR A 102 9.63 -15.17 9.15
N THR A 103 10.82 -15.68 8.92
CA THR A 103 11.26 -17.00 9.42
C THR A 103 12.04 -16.88 10.71
N GLU A 104 12.70 -15.74 10.90
CA GLU A 104 13.40 -15.32 12.11
C GLU A 104 13.44 -13.79 12.18
N PRO A 105 13.76 -13.18 13.32
CA PRO A 105 13.91 -11.72 13.41
C PRO A 105 14.89 -11.18 12.37
N GLY A 106 14.44 -10.22 11.57
CA GLY A 106 15.24 -9.59 10.52
C GLY A 106 15.43 -10.43 9.23
N ALA A 107 14.75 -11.55 9.09
CA ALA A 107 14.81 -12.39 7.89
C ALA A 107 13.42 -12.61 7.28
N LEU A 108 13.16 -11.97 6.17
CA LEU A 108 11.92 -12.06 5.41
C LEU A 108 12.13 -13.01 4.22
N ASN A 109 11.31 -14.04 4.12
CA ASN A 109 11.43 -15.09 3.11
C ASN A 109 10.16 -15.17 2.24
N ALA A 110 10.33 -15.56 0.98
CA ALA A 110 9.21 -15.92 0.14
C ALA A 110 8.60 -17.25 0.58
N VAL A 111 7.28 -17.27 0.76
CA VAL A 111 6.54 -18.50 1.04
C VAL A 111 6.50 -19.36 -0.22
N ALA A 112 6.85 -20.62 -0.11
CA ALA A 112 6.99 -21.53 -1.26
C ALA A 112 5.67 -21.71 -2.04
N ASP A 113 4.56 -21.79 -1.31
CA ASP A 113 3.22 -21.89 -1.90
C ASP A 113 2.54 -20.53 -1.94
N ALA A 114 2.91 -19.73 -2.93
CA ALA A 114 2.30 -18.43 -3.16
C ALA A 114 1.04 -18.56 -4.03
N ALA A 115 0.01 -19.19 -3.50
CA ALA A 115 -1.26 -19.40 -4.20
C ALA A 115 -1.84 -18.13 -4.82
N PHE A 116 -1.65 -16.98 -4.16
CA PHE A 116 -2.06 -15.66 -4.67
C PHE A 116 -1.52 -15.37 -6.07
N LEU A 117 -0.24 -15.66 -6.35
CA LEU A 117 0.39 -15.35 -7.65
C LEU A 117 -0.15 -16.21 -8.80
N GLY A 118 -0.75 -17.36 -8.51
CA GLY A 118 -1.41 -18.22 -9.47
C GLY A 118 -2.87 -17.86 -9.77
N LEU A 119 -3.46 -16.95 -9.02
CA LEU A 119 -4.86 -16.55 -9.21
C LEU A 119 -5.05 -15.68 -10.46
N PRO A 120 -6.23 -15.72 -11.09
CA PRO A 120 -6.63 -14.76 -12.13
C PRO A 120 -6.52 -13.32 -11.63
N LEU A 121 -6.22 -12.38 -12.56
CA LEU A 121 -5.99 -10.97 -12.23
C LEU A 121 -7.13 -10.35 -11.37
N GLY A 122 -8.39 -10.60 -11.73
CA GLY A 122 -9.52 -10.07 -10.98
C GLY A 122 -9.59 -10.57 -9.53
N ALA A 123 -9.25 -11.83 -9.29
CA ALA A 123 -9.18 -12.39 -7.93
C ALA A 123 -8.02 -11.77 -7.13
N ARG A 124 -6.86 -11.56 -7.75
CA ARG A 124 -5.72 -10.90 -7.12
C ARG A 124 -6.04 -9.46 -6.74
N ILE A 125 -6.69 -8.71 -7.63
CA ILE A 125 -7.10 -7.33 -7.35
C ILE A 125 -8.07 -7.28 -6.16
N ARG A 126 -9.04 -8.19 -6.12
CA ARG A 126 -10.00 -8.27 -5.00
C ARG A 126 -9.29 -8.55 -3.68
N MET A 127 -8.42 -9.55 -3.63
CA MET A 127 -7.66 -9.88 -2.42
C MET A 127 -6.77 -8.72 -1.96
N LEU A 128 -6.10 -8.03 -2.88
CA LEU A 128 -5.29 -6.84 -2.56
C LEU A 128 -6.16 -5.73 -1.97
N PHE A 129 -7.33 -5.49 -2.53
CA PHE A 129 -8.27 -4.51 -2.00
C PHE A 129 -8.75 -4.89 -0.59
N GLU A 130 -9.07 -6.15 -0.35
CA GLU A 130 -9.50 -6.65 0.96
C GLU A 130 -8.41 -6.49 2.01
N VAL A 131 -7.17 -6.88 1.74
CA VAL A 131 -6.06 -6.70 2.70
C VAL A 131 -5.71 -5.22 2.91
N TRP A 132 -5.85 -4.38 1.89
CA TRP A 132 -5.69 -2.93 2.05
C TRP A 132 -6.79 -2.34 2.91
N ARG A 133 -8.03 -2.71 2.68
CA ARG A 133 -9.20 -2.22 3.43
C ARG A 133 -9.17 -2.65 4.89
N ASP A 134 -8.93 -3.94 5.14
CA ASP A 134 -9.13 -4.56 6.44
C ASP A 134 -7.82 -4.73 7.22
N GLY A 135 -6.71 -4.91 6.53
CA GLY A 135 -5.45 -5.35 7.11
C GLY A 135 -4.52 -4.25 7.58
N GLY A 136 -4.85 -2.97 7.38
CA GLY A 136 -3.99 -1.88 7.81
C GLY A 136 -2.55 -1.92 7.26
N MET A 137 -2.34 -2.62 6.16
CA MET A 137 -1.02 -2.77 5.55
C MET A 137 -0.41 -1.46 5.05
N TRP A 138 -1.24 -0.45 4.88
CA TRP A 138 -0.85 0.85 4.35
C TRP A 138 -1.61 1.98 5.04
N HIS A 139 -0.86 2.96 5.51
CA HIS A 139 -1.39 4.20 6.05
C HIS A 139 -0.94 5.36 5.19
N GLU A 140 -1.89 6.11 4.69
CA GLU A 140 -1.62 7.34 3.95
C GLU A 140 -0.91 8.36 4.86
N LEU A 141 -1.23 8.37 6.15
CA LEU A 141 -0.62 9.26 7.14
C LEU A 141 0.85 8.95 7.41
N ASP A 142 1.31 7.72 7.20
CA ASP A 142 2.74 7.35 7.34
C ASP A 142 3.63 8.07 6.32
N ARG A 143 3.02 8.68 5.31
CA ARG A 143 3.71 9.38 4.23
C ARG A 143 3.64 10.90 4.35
N ILE A 144 2.90 11.41 5.31
CA ILE A 144 2.97 12.81 5.67
C ILE A 144 4.33 13.02 6.31
N GLU A 145 5.20 13.78 5.64
CA GLU A 145 6.51 14.16 6.17
C GLU A 145 6.33 14.94 7.47
N THR A 146 6.28 14.22 8.56
CA THR A 146 6.62 14.81 9.86
C THR A 146 8.13 14.80 9.96
N PRO A 147 8.77 15.86 10.48
CA PRO A 147 10.23 15.92 10.60
C PRO A 147 10.82 14.86 11.55
N HIS A 148 10.06 13.91 12.00
CA HIS A 148 10.42 12.87 12.95
C HIS A 148 10.23 11.50 12.33
N THR A 149 11.32 10.75 12.26
CA THR A 149 11.46 9.32 11.96
C THR A 149 10.34 8.67 11.16
N PRO A 150 10.63 8.18 9.95
CA PRO A 150 9.65 7.43 9.17
C PRO A 150 9.10 6.29 10.03
N TYR A 151 7.80 6.14 10.00
CA TYR A 151 7.09 5.11 10.75
C TYR A 151 7.60 3.71 10.33
N PRO A 152 7.90 2.81 11.26
CA PRO A 152 8.39 1.48 10.90
C PRO A 152 7.44 0.81 9.91
N PRO A 153 7.93 0.19 8.83
CA PRO A 153 7.07 -0.41 7.80
C PRO A 153 6.20 -1.56 8.30
N GLU A 154 6.39 -1.99 9.51
CA GLU A 154 5.72 -3.14 10.12
C GLU A 154 4.91 -2.79 11.38
N SER A 155 4.74 -1.52 11.68
CA SER A 155 3.86 -1.18 12.79
C SER A 155 2.42 -1.52 12.44
N ASP A 156 1.74 -2.11 13.41
CA ASP A 156 0.31 -2.38 13.29
C ASP A 156 -0.44 -1.05 13.12
N ALA A 157 -1.35 -1.07 12.16
CA ALA A 157 -2.25 0.04 11.94
C ALA A 157 -3.06 0.34 13.19
N PRO A 158 -3.30 1.60 13.54
CA PRO A 158 -4.35 1.90 14.48
C PRO A 158 -5.66 1.26 14.01
N PRO A 159 -6.36 0.51 14.86
CA PRO A 159 -7.57 -0.23 14.47
C PRO A 159 -8.68 0.67 13.89
N GLU A 160 -8.62 1.96 14.17
CA GLU A 160 -9.59 2.95 13.69
C GLU A 160 -9.52 3.18 12.18
N LEU A 161 -8.34 3.11 11.57
CA LEU A 161 -8.20 3.33 10.12
C LEU A 161 -8.76 2.16 9.30
N GLY A 162 -8.58 0.92 9.78
CA GLY A 162 -9.21 -0.25 9.18
C GLY A 162 -10.73 -0.15 9.21
N ARG A 163 -11.30 0.29 10.33
CA ARG A 163 -12.75 0.47 10.47
C ARG A 163 -13.31 1.57 9.56
N ALA A 164 -12.60 2.68 9.42
CA ALA A 164 -13.02 3.77 8.54
C ALA A 164 -13.11 3.32 7.07
N ARG A 165 -12.16 2.50 6.60
CA ARG A 165 -12.17 1.96 5.24
C ARG A 165 -13.27 0.90 5.02
N SER A 166 -13.60 0.12 6.05
CA SER A 166 -14.67 -0.89 5.99
C SER A 166 -16.07 -0.29 5.99
N ALA A 167 -16.23 0.96 6.44
CA ALA A 167 -17.50 1.68 6.48
C ALA A 167 -17.77 2.49 5.20
N ALA A 168 -16.82 2.62 4.28
CA ALA A 168 -16.93 3.31 3.00
C ALA A 168 -17.26 2.35 1.85
#